data_0e3526a5b03fb8a99609786678ea16e3
#
_entry.id   0e3526a5b03fb8a99609786678ea16e3
#
_cell.length_a   1.000
_cell.length_b   1.000
_cell.length_c   1.000
_cell.angle_alpha   90.00
_cell.angle_beta   90.00
_cell.angle_gamma   90.00
#
_symmetry.space_group_name_H-M   'P 1'
#
loop_
_entity.id
_entity.type
_entity.pdbx_description
1 polymer ?
#
loop_
_entity_poly.entity_id
_entity_poly.type
_entity_poly.pdbx_seq_one_letter_code
_entity_poly.pdbx_strand_id
1 'polypeptide(L)'
;MSRGKVQLSREVIGAAALAIADAEGFQAVSMRRVAQELNAGTMSLYYYVRTKDDLVAVMDDALMKEALLPAVPRNWKRAITEIAMRTHAIFRRHPWALISMQSAPPGLNAMRHMEQCLEALAETSMTTKQKLTLLAIVDDFVFGHALREAASEKAVDTKFAAAQIAKGNFPRIAEIFSGGRIEIGKGRFREGLRLLLKEYGPRRPRASSNPRRTTQANNKQRE
;
A
#
# COMPACT_ATOMS: atom_id res chain seq x y z
N MET A 1 19.72 -36.47 -17.70
CA MET A 1 20.32 -35.38 -16.89
C MET A 1 19.60 -35.34 -15.54
N SER A 2 20.29 -35.77 -14.47
CA SER A 2 19.75 -35.73 -13.12
C SER A 2 19.61 -34.30 -12.69
N ARG A 3 18.38 -33.76 -12.60
CA ARG A 3 18.11 -32.49 -11.93
C ARG A 3 18.50 -32.66 -10.47
N GLY A 4 19.53 -31.94 -10.05
CA GLY A 4 19.99 -31.95 -8.68
C GLY A 4 18.84 -31.77 -7.71
N LYS A 5 18.86 -32.51 -6.60
CA LYS A 5 17.85 -32.44 -5.56
C LYS A 5 17.79 -31.02 -5.02
N VAL A 6 16.69 -30.30 -5.22
CA VAL A 6 16.50 -28.93 -4.73
C VAL A 6 16.59 -28.99 -3.20
N GLN A 7 17.51 -28.21 -2.62
CA GLN A 7 17.56 -28.07 -1.16
C GLN A 7 16.33 -27.28 -0.71
N LEU A 8 15.42 -27.93 -0.01
CA LEU A 8 14.20 -27.32 0.50
C LEU A 8 14.52 -26.30 1.60
N SER A 9 13.88 -25.15 1.52
CA SER A 9 13.82 -24.13 2.57
C SER A 9 12.47 -23.42 2.51
N ARG A 10 12.13 -22.64 3.52
CA ARG A 10 10.90 -21.84 3.52
C ARG A 10 10.89 -20.86 2.32
N GLU A 11 12.03 -20.27 1.99
CA GLU A 11 12.19 -19.35 0.86
C GLU A 11 11.93 -20.03 -0.50
N VAL A 12 12.48 -21.24 -0.68
CA VAL A 12 12.28 -22.03 -1.91
C VAL A 12 10.82 -22.46 -2.05
N ILE A 13 10.20 -22.88 -0.95
CA ILE A 13 8.78 -23.25 -0.91
C ILE A 13 7.90 -22.02 -1.22
N GLY A 14 8.19 -20.87 -0.61
CA GLY A 14 7.49 -19.62 -0.85
C GLY A 14 7.58 -19.17 -2.30
N ALA A 15 8.79 -19.19 -2.88
CA ALA A 15 8.99 -18.81 -4.28
C ALA A 15 8.23 -19.73 -5.25
N ALA A 16 8.21 -21.03 -5.01
CA ALA A 16 7.43 -21.95 -5.84
C ALA A 16 5.92 -21.72 -5.69
N ALA A 17 5.44 -21.46 -4.49
CA ALA A 17 4.04 -21.13 -4.24
C ALA A 17 3.61 -19.82 -4.89
N LEU A 18 4.47 -18.78 -4.88
CA LEU A 18 4.26 -17.53 -5.60
C LEU A 18 4.13 -17.76 -7.10
N ALA A 19 5.04 -18.53 -7.70
CA ALA A 19 5.00 -18.84 -9.13
C ALA A 19 3.71 -19.55 -9.53
N ILE A 20 3.22 -20.48 -8.70
CA ILE A 20 1.93 -21.17 -8.91
C ILE A 20 0.77 -20.17 -8.81
N ALA A 21 0.77 -19.30 -7.80
CA ALA A 21 -0.29 -18.31 -7.61
C ALA A 21 -0.39 -17.36 -8.80
N ASP A 22 0.73 -16.96 -9.37
CA ASP A 22 0.79 -16.06 -10.52
C ASP A 22 0.36 -16.73 -11.82
N ALA A 23 0.72 -18.01 -12.01
CA ALA A 23 0.43 -18.74 -13.24
C ALA A 23 -0.97 -19.37 -13.27
N GLU A 24 -1.42 -19.91 -12.14
CA GLU A 24 -2.62 -20.74 -12.03
C GLU A 24 -3.71 -20.15 -11.13
N GLY A 25 -3.40 -19.02 -10.47
CA GLY A 25 -4.26 -18.37 -9.48
C GLY A 25 -4.02 -18.89 -8.05
N PHE A 26 -4.33 -18.03 -7.08
CA PHE A 26 -4.11 -18.31 -5.65
C PHE A 26 -4.82 -19.59 -5.15
N GLN A 27 -5.96 -19.93 -5.73
CA GLN A 27 -6.72 -21.13 -5.35
C GLN A 27 -6.00 -22.44 -5.73
N ALA A 28 -5.10 -22.40 -6.71
CA ALA A 28 -4.30 -23.57 -7.09
C ALA A 28 -3.18 -23.89 -6.10
N VAL A 29 -2.82 -22.93 -5.23
CA VAL A 29 -1.77 -23.12 -4.24
C VAL A 29 -2.17 -24.12 -3.17
N SER A 30 -1.42 -25.23 -3.11
CA SER A 30 -1.59 -26.28 -2.12
C SER A 30 -0.26 -26.97 -1.85
N MET A 31 -0.12 -27.62 -0.69
CA MET A 31 1.07 -28.39 -0.34
C MET A 31 1.43 -29.43 -1.42
N ARG A 32 0.41 -30.06 -1.99
CA ARG A 32 0.59 -31.07 -3.07
C ARG A 32 1.12 -30.40 -4.35
N ARG A 33 0.52 -29.28 -4.77
CA ARG A 33 0.91 -28.61 -6.02
C ARG A 33 2.34 -28.01 -5.89
N VAL A 34 2.68 -27.44 -4.74
CA VAL A 34 4.04 -26.93 -4.46
C VAL A 34 5.06 -28.08 -4.42
N ALA A 35 4.71 -29.22 -3.82
CA ALA A 35 5.58 -30.41 -3.81
C ALA A 35 5.87 -30.92 -5.24
N GLN A 36 4.85 -30.94 -6.10
CA GLN A 36 5.00 -31.28 -7.51
C GLN A 36 5.93 -30.31 -8.25
N GLU A 37 5.75 -29.01 -8.03
CA GLU A 37 6.59 -27.96 -8.63
C GLU A 37 8.07 -28.13 -8.27
N LEU A 38 8.34 -28.45 -7.00
CA LEU A 38 9.70 -28.61 -6.48
C LEU A 38 10.25 -30.02 -6.71
N ASN A 39 9.49 -30.92 -7.35
CA ASN A 39 9.86 -32.34 -7.49
C ASN A 39 10.27 -32.96 -6.14
N ALA A 40 9.51 -32.66 -5.09
CA ALA A 40 9.74 -33.11 -3.72
C ALA A 40 8.55 -33.93 -3.18
N GLY A 41 8.81 -34.69 -2.15
CA GLY A 41 7.70 -35.38 -1.43
C GLY A 41 6.90 -34.38 -0.60
N THR A 42 5.58 -34.48 -0.62
CA THR A 42 4.70 -33.60 0.17
C THR A 42 5.05 -33.63 1.67
N MET A 43 5.42 -34.78 2.20
CA MET A 43 5.85 -34.94 3.61
C MET A 43 7.11 -34.12 3.92
N SER A 44 8.01 -33.94 2.95
CA SER A 44 9.21 -33.13 3.13
C SER A 44 8.89 -31.64 3.28
N LEU A 45 7.82 -31.16 2.65
CA LEU A 45 7.36 -29.77 2.80
C LEU A 45 6.78 -29.51 4.19
N TYR A 46 6.06 -30.50 4.76
CA TYR A 46 5.46 -30.36 6.10
C TYR A 46 6.50 -30.14 7.21
N TYR A 47 7.76 -30.47 6.94
CA TYR A 47 8.85 -30.17 7.85
C TYR A 47 9.12 -28.65 7.98
N TYR A 48 8.87 -27.88 6.90
CA TYR A 48 9.11 -26.45 6.81
C TYR A 48 7.84 -25.62 6.99
N VAL A 49 6.71 -26.14 6.52
CA VAL A 49 5.41 -25.45 6.43
C VAL A 49 4.33 -26.44 6.85
N ARG A 50 3.70 -26.20 7.99
CA ARG A 50 2.80 -27.18 8.62
C ARG A 50 1.36 -27.12 8.13
N THR A 51 0.91 -25.91 7.77
CA THR A 51 -0.47 -25.64 7.38
C THR A 51 -0.51 -24.85 6.08
N LYS A 52 -1.71 -24.71 5.50
CA LYS A 52 -1.93 -23.82 4.36
C LYS A 52 -1.68 -22.36 4.76
N ASP A 53 -2.05 -21.97 5.97
CA ASP A 53 -1.84 -20.62 6.48
C ASP A 53 -0.34 -20.31 6.66
N ASP A 54 0.45 -21.28 7.13
CA ASP A 54 1.91 -21.17 7.14
C ASP A 54 2.48 -20.99 5.73
N LEU A 55 1.92 -21.68 4.74
CA LEU A 55 2.35 -21.54 3.34
C LEU A 55 2.04 -20.12 2.83
N VAL A 56 0.85 -19.61 3.11
CA VAL A 56 0.45 -18.25 2.76
C VAL A 56 1.34 -17.23 3.46
N ALA A 57 1.62 -17.41 4.75
CA ALA A 57 2.52 -16.51 5.49
C ALA A 57 3.94 -16.47 4.89
N VAL A 58 4.45 -17.60 4.40
CA VAL A 58 5.75 -17.66 3.72
C VAL A 58 5.72 -16.96 2.36
N MET A 59 4.61 -17.08 1.63
CA MET A 59 4.40 -16.36 0.36
C MET A 59 4.37 -14.84 0.60
N ASP A 60 3.58 -14.39 1.55
CA ASP A 60 3.43 -12.98 1.87
C ASP A 60 4.75 -12.37 2.37
N ASP A 61 5.51 -13.10 3.19
CA ASP A 61 6.84 -12.66 3.63
C ASP A 61 7.84 -12.55 2.46
N ALA A 62 7.76 -13.45 1.48
CA ALA A 62 8.58 -13.38 0.28
C ALA A 62 8.23 -12.13 -0.57
N LEU A 63 6.95 -11.78 -0.70
CA LEU A 63 6.52 -10.54 -1.36
C LEU A 63 7.01 -9.31 -0.61
N MET A 64 6.92 -9.29 0.71
CA MET A 64 7.40 -8.17 1.53
C MET A 64 8.91 -7.97 1.39
N LYS A 65 9.70 -9.01 1.11
CA LYS A 65 11.12 -8.88 0.78
C LYS A 65 11.36 -8.00 -0.46
N GLU A 66 10.49 -8.10 -1.46
CA GLU A 66 10.60 -7.28 -2.67
C GLU A 66 10.26 -5.80 -2.42
N ALA A 67 9.43 -5.52 -1.39
CA ALA A 67 9.10 -4.15 -1.01
C ALA A 67 10.27 -3.41 -0.34
N LEU A 68 11.23 -4.13 0.23
CA LEU A 68 12.35 -3.53 0.96
C LEU A 68 13.21 -2.65 0.05
N LEU A 69 13.59 -1.49 0.57
CA LEU A 69 14.56 -0.60 -0.06
C LEU A 69 15.99 -1.09 0.23
N PRO A 70 16.92 -0.96 -0.72
CA PRO A 70 18.35 -1.22 -0.44
C PRO A 70 18.93 -0.25 0.60
N ALA A 71 18.44 0.99 0.60
CA ALA A 71 18.77 2.03 1.59
C ALA A 71 17.59 2.99 1.71
N VAL A 72 17.31 3.43 2.92
CA VAL A 72 16.22 4.39 3.20
C VAL A 72 16.70 5.81 2.87
N PRO A 73 16.03 6.54 1.96
CA PRO A 73 16.38 7.93 1.65
C PRO A 73 16.23 8.85 2.87
N ARG A 74 17.15 9.80 3.06
CA ARG A 74 17.09 10.79 4.16
C ARG A 74 15.84 11.68 4.12
N ASN A 75 15.36 12.01 2.91
CA ASN A 75 14.12 12.77 2.78
C ASN A 75 12.93 11.83 3.02
N TRP A 76 12.26 12.00 4.14
CA TRP A 76 11.17 11.13 4.56
C TRP A 76 10.01 11.02 3.56
N LYS A 77 9.65 12.13 2.88
CA LYS A 77 8.57 12.08 1.86
C LYS A 77 8.99 11.22 0.67
N ARG A 78 10.26 11.35 0.26
CA ARG A 78 10.82 10.51 -0.79
C ARG A 78 10.86 9.04 -0.34
N ALA A 79 11.34 8.77 0.87
CA ALA A 79 11.41 7.41 1.43
C ALA A 79 10.03 6.74 1.45
N ILE A 80 9.03 7.38 2.07
CA ILE A 80 7.66 6.85 2.12
C ILE A 80 7.07 6.70 0.71
N THR A 81 7.36 7.62 -0.21
CA THR A 81 6.91 7.49 -1.60
C THR A 81 7.53 6.27 -2.28
N GLU A 82 8.83 6.04 -2.14
CA GLU A 82 9.51 4.89 -2.73
C GLU A 82 9.02 3.56 -2.16
N ILE A 83 8.81 3.49 -0.83
CA ILE A 83 8.23 2.33 -0.14
C ILE A 83 6.82 2.05 -0.70
N ALA A 84 5.93 3.05 -0.69
CA ALA A 84 4.57 2.92 -1.16
C ALA A 84 4.48 2.52 -2.65
N MET A 85 5.37 3.06 -3.49
CA MET A 85 5.45 2.70 -4.92
C MET A 85 5.86 1.25 -5.12
N ARG A 86 6.79 0.71 -4.31
CA ARG A 86 7.19 -0.69 -4.38
C ARG A 86 6.07 -1.61 -3.92
N THR A 87 5.43 -1.32 -2.80
CA THR A 87 4.29 -2.09 -2.29
C THR A 87 3.14 -2.10 -3.30
N HIS A 88 2.82 -0.95 -3.90
CA HIS A 88 1.81 -0.87 -4.96
C HIS A 88 2.20 -1.73 -6.18
N ALA A 89 3.47 -1.72 -6.60
CA ALA A 89 3.93 -2.53 -7.73
C ALA A 89 3.82 -4.04 -7.45
N ILE A 90 3.97 -4.49 -6.20
CA ILE A 90 3.75 -5.87 -5.79
C ILE A 90 2.28 -6.24 -5.99
N PHE A 91 1.34 -5.46 -5.48
CA PHE A 91 -0.09 -5.74 -5.65
C PHE A 91 -0.55 -5.73 -7.11
N ARG A 92 0.07 -4.92 -7.95
CA ARG A 92 -0.20 -4.94 -9.40
C ARG A 92 0.29 -6.21 -10.08
N ARG A 93 1.44 -6.77 -9.65
CA ARG A 93 1.95 -8.04 -10.18
C ARG A 93 1.25 -9.24 -9.59
N HIS A 94 0.82 -9.15 -8.34
CA HIS A 94 0.24 -10.22 -7.54
C HIS A 94 -1.10 -9.78 -6.94
N PRO A 95 -2.17 -9.57 -7.76
CA PRO A 95 -3.45 -9.05 -7.26
C PRO A 95 -4.10 -9.93 -6.18
N TRP A 96 -3.80 -11.22 -6.18
CA TRP A 96 -4.27 -12.16 -5.17
C TRP A 96 -3.72 -11.85 -3.76
N ALA A 97 -2.55 -11.18 -3.67
CA ALA A 97 -1.94 -10.78 -2.40
C ALA A 97 -2.79 -9.76 -1.61
N LEU A 98 -3.65 -9.00 -2.30
CA LEU A 98 -4.62 -8.10 -1.64
C LEU A 98 -5.56 -8.84 -0.67
N ILE A 99 -5.75 -10.14 -0.86
CA ILE A 99 -6.61 -10.98 -0.01
C ILE A 99 -5.76 -11.73 1.02
N SER A 100 -4.64 -12.33 0.61
CA SER A 100 -3.82 -13.17 1.48
C SER A 100 -3.17 -12.39 2.62
N MET A 101 -2.61 -11.21 2.33
CA MET A 101 -1.90 -10.38 3.31
C MET A 101 -2.77 -9.82 4.45
N GLN A 102 -4.11 -9.91 4.33
CA GLN A 102 -5.00 -9.45 5.40
C GLN A 102 -5.10 -10.40 6.59
N SER A 103 -4.82 -11.68 6.38
CA SER A 103 -5.05 -12.73 7.38
C SER A 103 -3.76 -13.38 7.88
N ALA A 104 -2.64 -13.21 7.20
CA ALA A 104 -1.38 -13.83 7.58
C ALA A 104 -0.68 -13.06 8.72
N PRO A 105 -0.09 -13.75 9.70
CA PRO A 105 0.75 -13.10 10.70
C PRO A 105 1.99 -12.50 10.01
N PRO A 106 2.50 -11.34 10.49
CA PRO A 106 3.65 -10.68 9.89
C PRO A 106 4.91 -11.55 9.99
N GLY A 107 5.57 -11.78 8.85
CA GLY A 107 6.87 -12.44 8.78
C GLY A 107 8.03 -11.48 9.03
N LEU A 108 9.25 -12.00 8.93
CA LEU A 108 10.48 -11.23 9.18
C LEU A 108 10.64 -10.04 8.22
N ASN A 109 10.30 -10.21 6.94
CA ASN A 109 10.42 -9.14 5.96
C ASN A 109 9.31 -8.09 6.12
N ALA A 110 8.12 -8.47 6.59
CA ALA A 110 7.08 -7.52 6.98
C ALA A 110 7.53 -6.66 8.16
N MET A 111 8.22 -7.24 9.15
CA MET A 111 8.81 -6.47 10.26
C MET A 111 9.92 -5.53 9.77
N ARG A 112 10.79 -5.98 8.86
CA ARG A 112 11.83 -5.14 8.25
C ARG A 112 11.23 -3.97 7.44
N HIS A 113 10.14 -4.23 6.75
CA HIS A 113 9.41 -3.19 6.01
C HIS A 113 8.87 -2.12 6.96
N MET A 114 8.25 -2.52 8.08
CA MET A 114 7.79 -1.58 9.11
C MET A 114 8.97 -0.80 9.70
N GLU A 115 10.10 -1.46 9.97
CA GLU A 115 11.32 -0.80 10.47
C GLU A 115 11.82 0.28 9.49
N GLN A 116 11.88 -0.01 8.19
CA GLN A 116 12.24 0.99 7.18
C GLN A 116 11.24 2.17 7.11
N CYS A 117 9.96 1.90 7.31
CA CYS A 117 8.94 2.95 7.39
C CYS A 117 9.18 3.87 8.60
N LEU A 118 9.51 3.30 9.75
CA LEU A 118 9.81 4.05 10.98
C LEU A 118 11.16 4.78 10.88
N GLU A 119 12.18 4.16 10.29
CA GLU A 119 13.47 4.79 9.98
C GLU A 119 13.28 6.02 9.09
N ALA A 120 12.48 5.91 8.03
CA ALA A 120 12.14 7.03 7.16
C ALA A 120 11.57 8.24 7.92
N LEU A 121 10.85 8.00 9.02
CA LEU A 121 10.22 9.03 9.84
C LEU A 121 11.02 9.38 11.11
N ALA A 122 12.21 8.79 11.34
CA ALA A 122 12.97 8.95 12.57
C ALA A 122 13.30 10.41 12.87
N GLU A 123 13.83 11.13 11.88
CA GLU A 123 14.27 12.53 12.00
C GLU A 123 13.14 13.56 11.91
N THR A 124 11.85 13.12 11.85
CA THR A 124 10.72 14.05 11.81
C THR A 124 10.30 14.48 13.21
N SER A 125 9.72 15.68 13.33
CA SER A 125 9.12 16.17 14.57
C SER A 125 7.76 15.53 14.91
N MET A 126 7.34 14.51 14.18
CA MET A 126 6.09 13.80 14.41
C MET A 126 6.14 12.97 15.70
N THR A 127 5.06 13.02 16.47
CA THR A 127 4.88 12.09 17.60
C THR A 127 4.71 10.65 17.08
N THR A 128 4.96 9.66 17.93
CA THR A 128 4.76 8.24 17.59
C THR A 128 3.35 8.00 17.03
N LYS A 129 2.31 8.58 17.65
CA LYS A 129 0.93 8.48 17.17
C LYS A 129 0.79 9.02 15.75
N GLN A 130 1.39 10.18 15.44
CA GLN A 130 1.33 10.76 14.10
C GLN A 130 2.07 9.91 13.06
N LYS A 131 3.24 9.35 13.42
CA LYS A 131 3.99 8.44 12.54
C LYS A 131 3.14 7.21 12.18
N LEU A 132 2.60 6.53 13.19
CA LEU A 132 1.75 5.35 12.97
C LEU A 132 0.49 5.68 12.18
N THR A 133 -0.17 6.81 12.49
CA THR A 133 -1.35 7.26 11.72
C THR A 133 -1.00 7.53 10.26
N LEU A 134 0.13 8.19 9.99
CA LEU A 134 0.58 8.44 8.61
C LEU A 134 0.82 7.13 7.85
N LEU A 135 1.52 6.18 8.48
CA LEU A 135 1.80 4.89 7.85
C LEU A 135 0.50 4.13 7.55
N ALA A 136 -0.44 4.08 8.49
CA ALA A 136 -1.75 3.47 8.26
C ALA A 136 -2.51 4.12 7.10
N ILE A 137 -2.55 5.45 7.02
CA ILE A 137 -3.20 6.16 5.91
C ILE A 137 -2.51 5.88 4.57
N VAL A 138 -1.18 5.77 4.56
CA VAL A 138 -0.43 5.41 3.34
C VAL A 138 -0.76 4.00 2.91
N ASP A 139 -0.82 3.05 3.84
CA ASP A 139 -1.19 1.65 3.56
C ASP A 139 -2.61 1.55 3.03
N ASP A 140 -3.59 2.22 3.66
CA ASP A 140 -4.97 2.29 3.19
C ASP A 140 -5.05 2.86 1.76
N PHE A 141 -4.26 3.90 1.47
CA PHE A 141 -4.21 4.50 0.14
C PHE A 141 -3.63 3.53 -0.89
N VAL A 142 -2.52 2.87 -0.59
CA VAL A 142 -1.87 1.87 -1.46
C VAL A 142 -2.85 0.73 -1.75
N PHE A 143 -3.43 0.17 -0.68
CA PHE A 143 -4.34 -0.96 -0.75
C PHE A 143 -5.60 -0.63 -1.55
N GLY A 144 -6.27 0.47 -1.20
CA GLY A 144 -7.50 0.91 -1.88
C GLY A 144 -7.27 1.28 -3.35
N HIS A 145 -6.07 1.77 -3.69
CA HIS A 145 -5.71 2.05 -5.09
C HIS A 145 -5.49 0.77 -5.87
N ALA A 146 -4.71 -0.16 -5.34
CA ALA A 146 -4.44 -1.45 -5.95
C ALA A 146 -5.73 -2.29 -6.14
N LEU A 147 -6.60 -2.30 -5.13
CA LEU A 147 -7.90 -2.99 -5.22
C LEU A 147 -8.77 -2.42 -6.34
N ARG A 148 -8.79 -1.10 -6.50
CA ARG A 148 -9.53 -0.42 -7.57
C ARG A 148 -8.94 -0.72 -8.95
N GLU A 149 -7.63 -0.79 -9.08
CA GLU A 149 -6.97 -1.17 -10.33
C GLU A 149 -7.31 -2.61 -10.71
N ALA A 150 -7.21 -3.55 -9.79
CA ALA A 150 -7.58 -4.95 -10.00
C ALA A 150 -9.06 -5.12 -10.41
N ALA A 151 -9.96 -4.28 -9.87
CA ALA A 151 -11.37 -4.27 -10.24
C ALA A 151 -11.64 -3.60 -11.60
N SER A 152 -10.80 -2.67 -12.04
CA SER A 152 -11.00 -1.87 -13.27
C SER A 152 -10.71 -2.63 -14.56
N GLU A 153 -10.16 -3.84 -14.49
CA GLU A 153 -9.99 -4.72 -15.66
C GLU A 153 -11.32 -5.24 -16.23
N LYS A 154 -12.40 -5.10 -15.46
CA LYS A 154 -13.76 -5.40 -15.94
C LYS A 154 -14.34 -4.16 -16.61
N ALA A 155 -14.74 -4.28 -17.89
CA ALA A 155 -15.40 -3.22 -18.62
C ALA A 155 -16.67 -2.77 -17.87
N VAL A 156 -16.69 -1.49 -17.44
CA VAL A 156 -17.87 -0.91 -16.79
C VAL A 156 -18.88 -0.55 -17.88
N ASP A 157 -20.12 -1.06 -17.77
CA ASP A 157 -21.21 -0.63 -18.64
C ASP A 157 -21.61 0.81 -18.27
N THR A 158 -21.22 1.75 -19.13
CA THR A 158 -21.49 3.18 -18.95
C THR A 158 -22.82 3.63 -19.57
N LYS A 159 -23.59 2.73 -20.21
CA LYS A 159 -24.83 3.06 -20.93
C LYS A 159 -25.88 3.67 -20.00
N PHE A 160 -26.07 3.09 -18.83
CA PHE A 160 -27.00 3.65 -17.84
C PHE A 160 -26.60 5.07 -17.41
N ALA A 161 -25.32 5.28 -17.08
CA ALA A 161 -24.83 6.59 -16.67
C ALA A 161 -25.00 7.63 -17.80
N ALA A 162 -24.65 7.29 -19.02
CA ALA A 162 -24.82 8.15 -20.19
C ALA A 162 -26.30 8.54 -20.40
N ALA A 163 -27.22 7.58 -20.28
CA ALA A 163 -28.67 7.84 -20.42
C ALA A 163 -29.20 8.78 -19.31
N GLN A 164 -28.72 8.65 -18.08
CA GLN A 164 -29.11 9.56 -16.98
C GLN A 164 -28.54 10.96 -17.16
N ILE A 165 -27.31 11.09 -17.62
CA ILE A 165 -26.69 12.38 -17.95
C ILE A 165 -27.49 13.09 -19.07
N ALA A 166 -27.86 12.36 -20.13
CA ALA A 166 -28.63 12.91 -21.24
C ALA A 166 -30.01 13.43 -20.82
N LYS A 167 -30.60 12.90 -19.74
CA LYS A 167 -31.88 13.39 -19.17
C LYS A 167 -31.73 14.69 -18.36
N GLY A 168 -30.51 15.23 -18.19
CA GLY A 168 -30.24 16.45 -17.43
C GLY A 168 -30.26 16.31 -15.90
N ASN A 169 -30.39 15.10 -15.37
CA ASN A 169 -30.50 14.85 -13.93
C ASN A 169 -29.20 15.15 -13.17
N PHE A 170 -28.04 15.21 -13.87
CA PHE A 170 -26.71 15.31 -13.25
C PHE A 170 -25.86 16.38 -13.94
N PRO A 171 -26.20 17.69 -13.82
CA PRO A 171 -25.54 18.76 -14.58
C PRO A 171 -24.03 18.86 -14.28
N ARG A 172 -23.61 18.67 -13.03
CA ARG A 172 -22.17 18.71 -12.66
C ARG A 172 -21.37 17.54 -13.24
N ILE A 173 -21.96 16.36 -13.31
CA ILE A 173 -21.35 15.21 -13.98
C ILE A 173 -21.28 15.48 -15.48
N ALA A 174 -22.34 15.99 -16.09
CA ALA A 174 -22.38 16.36 -17.49
C ALA A 174 -21.29 17.39 -17.85
N GLU A 175 -21.09 18.40 -17.03
CA GLU A 175 -20.05 19.42 -17.22
C GLU A 175 -18.63 18.79 -17.26
N ILE A 176 -18.35 17.86 -16.35
CA ILE A 176 -17.05 17.15 -16.30
C ILE A 176 -16.83 16.33 -17.59
N PHE A 177 -17.87 15.62 -18.06
CA PHE A 177 -17.76 14.77 -19.24
C PHE A 177 -17.87 15.53 -20.57
N SER A 178 -18.45 16.75 -20.61
CA SER A 178 -18.50 17.60 -21.80
C SER A 178 -17.15 18.26 -22.12
N GLY A 179 -16.26 18.40 -21.13
CA GLY A 179 -14.90 18.93 -21.27
C GLY A 179 -13.90 18.01 -21.98
N GLY A 180 -14.33 16.84 -22.48
CA GLY A 180 -13.48 15.85 -23.14
C GLY A 180 -13.16 14.65 -22.25
N ARG A 181 -12.42 13.70 -22.81
CA ARG A 181 -12.02 12.47 -22.12
C ARG A 181 -11.09 12.79 -20.97
N ILE A 182 -11.59 12.73 -19.74
CA ILE A 182 -10.73 12.87 -18.55
C ILE A 182 -9.89 11.61 -18.46
N GLU A 183 -8.61 11.72 -18.78
CA GLU A 183 -7.66 10.63 -18.51
C GLU A 183 -7.37 10.55 -16.99
N ILE A 184 -8.25 9.90 -16.25
CA ILE A 184 -8.03 9.56 -14.84
C ILE A 184 -7.22 8.26 -14.77
N GLY A 185 -5.98 8.25 -15.24
CA GLY A 185 -5.28 6.97 -15.32
C GLY A 185 -3.82 7.02 -14.89
N LYS A 186 -2.99 7.42 -15.81
CA LYS A 186 -1.53 7.35 -15.62
C LYS A 186 -1.06 8.41 -14.62
N GLY A 187 -0.41 7.97 -13.53
CA GLY A 187 0.18 8.85 -12.51
C GLY A 187 -0.72 9.20 -11.32
N ARG A 188 -2.01 8.80 -11.33
CA ARG A 188 -2.96 9.09 -10.24
C ARG A 188 -2.47 8.60 -8.88
N PHE A 189 -1.84 7.44 -8.81
CA PHE A 189 -1.29 6.90 -7.58
C PHE A 189 -0.20 7.82 -7.00
N ARG A 190 0.80 8.18 -7.81
CA ARG A 190 1.89 9.06 -7.38
C ARG A 190 1.39 10.44 -6.99
N GLU A 191 0.47 11.02 -7.77
CA GLU A 191 -0.11 12.33 -7.48
C GLU A 191 -0.95 12.31 -6.19
N GLY A 192 -1.81 11.30 -6.02
CA GLY A 192 -2.59 11.13 -4.79
C GLY A 192 -1.70 10.98 -3.56
N LEU A 193 -0.65 10.18 -3.65
CA LEU A 193 0.33 10.02 -2.58
C LEU A 193 1.06 11.35 -2.28
N ARG A 194 1.43 12.11 -3.30
CA ARG A 194 2.04 13.44 -3.14
C ARG A 194 1.11 14.41 -2.41
N LEU A 195 -0.18 14.43 -2.75
CA LEU A 195 -1.18 15.25 -2.07
C LEU A 195 -1.35 14.83 -0.62
N LEU A 196 -1.45 13.53 -0.35
CA LEU A 196 -1.54 12.97 1.00
C LEU A 196 -0.34 13.41 1.87
N LEU A 197 0.88 13.21 1.37
CA LEU A 197 2.10 13.54 2.11
C LEU A 197 2.34 15.05 2.27
N LYS A 198 1.70 15.89 1.44
CA LYS A 198 1.83 17.35 1.55
C LYS A 198 1.30 17.88 2.88
N GLU A 199 0.18 17.36 3.34
CA GLU A 199 -0.49 17.80 4.58
C GLU A 199 0.27 17.41 5.85
N TYR A 200 1.14 16.40 5.80
CA TYR A 200 1.97 15.94 6.91
C TYR A 200 3.33 16.64 7.01
N GLY A 201 3.48 17.84 6.39
CA GLY A 201 4.67 18.67 6.60
C GLY A 201 4.64 19.39 7.95
N PRO A 202 5.78 19.97 8.41
CA PRO A 202 5.78 20.83 9.59
C PRO A 202 4.76 21.94 9.36
N ARG A 203 3.69 21.95 10.14
CA ARG A 203 2.76 23.07 10.14
C ARG A 203 3.57 24.28 10.58
N ARG A 204 3.66 25.32 9.72
CA ARG A 204 4.13 26.63 10.16
C ARG A 204 3.32 26.99 11.41
N PRO A 205 3.97 27.38 12.52
CA PRO A 205 3.22 27.84 13.67
C PRO A 205 2.25 28.92 13.18
N ARG A 206 0.96 28.75 13.45
CA ARG A 206 -0.01 29.81 13.25
C ARG A 206 0.54 31.00 14.00
N ALA A 207 0.82 32.10 13.31
CA ALA A 207 1.14 33.37 13.94
C ALA A 207 0.07 33.62 15.00
N SER A 208 0.45 33.64 16.26
CA SER A 208 -0.45 33.95 17.36
C SER A 208 -0.95 35.37 17.07
N SER A 209 -2.21 35.50 16.74
CA SER A 209 -2.91 36.77 16.73
C SER A 209 -2.93 37.27 18.18
N ASN A 210 -1.91 38.04 18.54
CA ASN A 210 -1.84 38.75 19.81
C ASN A 210 -2.95 39.81 19.79
N PRO A 211 -4.01 39.74 20.58
CA PRO A 211 -4.94 40.83 20.70
C PRO A 211 -4.20 41.95 21.40
N ARG A 212 -3.96 43.04 20.68
CA ARG A 212 -3.42 44.28 21.22
C ARG A 212 -4.15 44.65 22.50
N ARG A 213 -3.43 44.65 23.62
CA ARG A 213 -3.85 45.33 24.82
C ARG A 213 -4.11 46.82 24.48
N THR A 214 -5.38 47.18 24.43
CA THR A 214 -5.80 48.58 24.48
C THR A 214 -5.55 49.06 25.91
N THR A 215 -4.48 49.80 26.07
CA THR A 215 -4.20 50.57 27.28
C THR A 215 -5.20 51.70 27.33
N GLN A 216 -6.24 51.59 28.14
CA GLN A 216 -7.02 52.76 28.54
C GLN A 216 -6.21 53.56 29.55
N ALA A 217 -5.65 54.64 29.07
CA ALA A 217 -5.29 55.77 29.92
C ALA A 217 -6.62 56.42 30.38
N ASN A 218 -6.94 56.33 31.64
CA ASN A 218 -7.99 57.18 32.20
C ASN A 218 -7.39 58.08 33.27
N ASN A 219 -7.31 59.20 32.88
CA ASN A 219 -7.40 60.54 33.40
C ASN A 219 -7.75 60.68 34.88
N LYS A 220 -6.76 61.20 35.64
CA LYS A 220 -6.98 61.92 36.88
C LYS A 220 -7.44 63.34 36.57
N GLN A 221 -8.58 63.75 37.09
CA GLN A 221 -8.75 65.13 37.58
C GLN A 221 -10.02 65.23 38.43
N ARG A 222 -9.80 65.84 39.61
CA ARG A 222 -10.74 66.61 40.47
C ARG A 222 -11.69 65.77 41.30
N GLU A 223 -11.77 65.89 42.59
CA GLU A 223 -11.54 66.94 43.62
C GLU A 223 -11.16 66.25 44.93
#